data_6f37272e18a69f0081030c8981eb2f47
#
_entry.id   6f37272e18a69f0081030c8981eb2f47
#
_cell.length_a   1.000
_cell.length_b   1.000
_cell.length_c   1.000
_cell.angle_alpha   90.00
_cell.angle_beta   90.00
_cell.angle_gamma   90.00
#
_symmetry.space_group_name_H-M   'P 1'
#
loop_
_entity.id
_entity.type
_entity.pdbx_description
1 polymer ?
#
loop_
_entity_poly.entity_id
_entity_poly.type
_entity_poly.pdbx_seq_one_letter_code
_entity_poly.pdbx_strand_id
1 'polypeptide(L)'
;MIIRLIILLFPIILIGQQSNLICGIWLEEKKQSHIEIYQIDHNTYEGKIVWLAEPFNEKGEIKLDKENPDESLRQRTIQNLIIIQQLKFTGDNQWSNGTIYDARSGKTYSLNAKLEGKDTLFMRGYLGFSLIGKTTRWSRVN
;
A
#
# COMPACT_ATOMS: atom_id res chain seq x y z
N MET A 1 -55.78 17.16 -7.22
CA MET A 1 -54.76 16.91 -6.19
C MET A 1 -53.54 16.30 -6.90
N ILE A 2 -52.48 17.10 -7.08
CA ILE A 2 -51.29 16.69 -7.79
C ILE A 2 -50.33 16.17 -6.73
N ILE A 3 -50.08 14.84 -6.70
CA ILE A 3 -49.07 14.22 -5.83
C ILE A 3 -47.72 14.48 -6.47
N ARG A 4 -46.94 15.40 -5.89
CA ARG A 4 -45.53 15.57 -6.24
C ARG A 4 -44.71 14.44 -5.62
N LEU A 5 -44.32 13.48 -6.44
CA LEU A 5 -43.34 12.44 -6.05
C LEU A 5 -41.96 13.10 -5.93
N ILE A 6 -41.50 13.30 -4.71
CA ILE A 6 -40.11 13.73 -4.45
C ILE A 6 -39.26 12.50 -4.51
N ILE A 7 -38.52 12.33 -5.62
CA ILE A 7 -37.48 11.30 -5.74
C ILE A 7 -36.26 11.80 -4.99
N LEU A 8 -36.05 11.27 -3.80
CA LEU A 8 -34.78 11.41 -3.06
C LEU A 8 -33.71 10.57 -3.75
N LEU A 9 -32.94 11.20 -4.61
CA LEU A 9 -31.70 10.62 -5.15
C LEU A 9 -30.68 10.59 -4.02
N PHE A 10 -30.53 9.44 -3.36
CA PHE A 10 -29.42 9.17 -2.45
C PHE A 10 -28.12 9.05 -3.26
N PRO A 11 -27.07 9.79 -2.93
CA PRO A 11 -25.78 9.67 -3.61
C PRO A 11 -25.05 8.42 -3.11
N ILE A 12 -25.35 7.25 -3.66
CA ILE A 12 -24.65 5.98 -3.39
C ILE A 12 -23.24 5.94 -4.04
N ILE A 13 -22.91 6.96 -4.83
CA ILE A 13 -21.72 6.93 -5.71
C ILE A 13 -20.41 7.37 -5.02
N LEU A 14 -20.46 7.99 -3.84
CA LEU A 14 -19.25 8.58 -3.23
C LEU A 14 -18.33 7.59 -2.51
N ILE A 15 -18.85 6.49 -1.99
CA ILE A 15 -18.05 5.55 -1.18
C ILE A 15 -17.06 4.77 -2.03
N GLY A 16 -17.43 4.36 -3.24
CA GLY A 16 -16.55 3.63 -4.16
C GLY A 16 -15.39 4.47 -4.71
N GLN A 17 -15.54 5.80 -4.81
CA GLN A 17 -14.48 6.69 -5.29
C GLN A 17 -13.43 6.97 -4.22
N GLN A 18 -13.80 7.05 -2.94
CA GLN A 18 -12.85 7.28 -1.84
C GLN A 18 -11.94 6.09 -1.61
N SER A 19 -12.44 4.87 -1.72
CA SER A 19 -11.66 3.65 -1.51
C SER A 19 -10.53 3.47 -2.51
N ASN A 20 -10.66 4.02 -3.73
CA ASN A 20 -9.67 3.92 -4.80
C ASN A 20 -8.65 5.07 -4.83
N LEU A 21 -8.79 6.07 -3.96
CA LEU A 21 -7.84 7.19 -3.92
C LEU A 21 -6.42 6.78 -3.53
N ILE A 22 -6.26 5.65 -2.84
CA ILE A 22 -4.94 5.11 -2.50
C ILE A 22 -4.23 4.51 -3.73
N CYS A 23 -4.98 4.13 -4.77
CA CYS A 23 -4.40 3.52 -5.97
C CYS A 23 -3.50 4.50 -6.71
N GLY A 24 -2.39 4.00 -7.22
CA GLY A 24 -1.39 4.77 -7.95
C GLY A 24 0.02 4.41 -7.52
N ILE A 25 0.97 5.23 -7.95
CA ILE A 25 2.40 5.03 -7.68
C ILE A 25 2.85 5.99 -6.58
N TRP A 26 3.54 5.45 -5.60
CA TRP A 26 4.00 6.16 -4.42
C TRP A 26 5.52 6.04 -4.26
N LEU A 27 6.18 7.17 -4.01
CA LEU A 27 7.58 7.21 -3.59
C LEU A 27 7.63 7.07 -2.07
N GLU A 28 8.30 6.01 -1.59
CA GLU A 28 8.44 5.80 -0.15
C GLU A 28 9.39 6.83 0.48
N GLU A 29 9.33 6.97 1.81
CA GLU A 29 9.99 8.05 2.57
C GLU A 29 11.48 8.19 2.29
N LYS A 30 12.21 7.06 2.15
CA LYS A 30 13.66 7.05 1.88
C LYS A 30 14.01 7.27 0.41
N LYS A 31 13.00 7.42 -0.45
CA LYS A 31 13.15 7.65 -1.89
C LYS A 31 13.94 6.57 -2.62
N GLN A 32 13.90 5.34 -2.11
CA GLN A 32 14.62 4.20 -2.67
C GLN A 32 13.77 3.33 -3.59
N SER A 33 12.44 3.48 -3.52
CA SER A 33 11.52 2.67 -4.33
C SER A 33 10.22 3.39 -4.64
N HIS A 34 9.62 3.04 -5.78
CA HIS A 34 8.23 3.34 -6.08
C HIS A 34 7.39 2.09 -5.84
N ILE A 35 6.27 2.28 -5.16
CA ILE A 35 5.30 1.23 -4.89
C ILE A 35 3.99 1.56 -5.60
N GLU A 36 3.53 0.67 -6.46
CA GLU A 36 2.20 0.76 -7.06
C GLU A 36 1.19 0.07 -6.15
N ILE A 37 0.19 0.83 -5.70
CA ILE A 37 -0.95 0.30 -4.94
C ILE A 37 -2.13 0.15 -5.91
N TYR A 38 -2.77 -1.00 -5.89
CA TYR A 38 -3.87 -1.37 -6.78
C TYR A 38 -4.90 -2.24 -6.06
N GLN A 39 -6.12 -2.22 -6.57
CA GLN A 39 -7.21 -3.05 -6.07
C GLN A 39 -7.17 -4.43 -6.75
N ILE A 40 -7.30 -5.51 -5.97
CA ILE A 40 -7.32 -6.87 -6.50
C ILE A 40 -8.72 -7.48 -6.55
N ASP A 41 -9.58 -7.12 -5.59
CA ASP A 41 -10.98 -7.51 -5.56
C ASP A 41 -11.80 -6.47 -4.78
N HIS A 42 -13.05 -6.82 -4.43
CA HIS A 42 -13.88 -5.93 -3.62
C HIS A 42 -13.21 -5.60 -2.29
N ASN A 43 -12.81 -4.33 -2.14
CA ASN A 43 -12.22 -3.78 -0.92
C ASN A 43 -10.90 -4.43 -0.46
N THR A 44 -10.11 -5.00 -1.37
CA THR A 44 -8.77 -5.52 -1.05
C THR A 44 -7.73 -4.87 -1.95
N TYR A 45 -6.66 -4.38 -1.34
CA TYR A 45 -5.57 -3.67 -2.01
C TYR A 45 -4.24 -4.36 -1.76
N GLU A 46 -3.41 -4.35 -2.79
CA GLU A 46 -2.03 -4.80 -2.75
C GLU A 46 -1.09 -3.68 -3.20
N GLY A 47 0.17 -3.84 -2.88
CA GLY A 47 1.23 -2.95 -3.35
C GLY A 47 2.46 -3.72 -3.77
N LYS A 48 3.02 -3.36 -4.93
CA LYS A 48 4.24 -3.97 -5.46
C LYS A 48 5.31 -2.93 -5.76
N ILE A 49 6.55 -3.31 -5.63
CA ILE A 49 7.70 -2.48 -6.00
C ILE A 49 7.78 -2.43 -7.52
N VAL A 50 7.63 -1.24 -8.11
CA VAL A 50 7.70 -1.05 -9.57
C VAL A 50 8.98 -0.36 -10.02
N TRP A 51 9.71 0.24 -9.11
CA TRP A 51 11.00 0.88 -9.40
C TRP A 51 11.89 0.86 -8.15
N LEU A 52 13.18 0.67 -8.37
CA LEU A 52 14.23 0.76 -7.36
C LEU A 52 15.28 1.78 -7.79
N ALA A 53 15.70 2.65 -6.85
CA ALA A 53 16.82 3.56 -7.09
C ALA A 53 18.13 2.81 -7.34
N GLU A 54 18.31 1.69 -6.64
CA GLU A 54 19.48 0.82 -6.75
C GLU A 54 19.03 -0.63 -7.03
N PRO A 55 18.75 -0.97 -8.31
CA PRO A 55 18.22 -2.29 -8.65
C PRO A 55 19.28 -3.41 -8.63
N PHE A 56 20.57 -3.04 -8.59
CA PHE A 56 21.69 -3.98 -8.60
C PHE A 56 22.48 -3.94 -7.28
N ASN A 57 23.06 -5.08 -6.90
CA ASN A 57 23.98 -5.16 -5.77
C ASN A 57 25.39 -4.66 -6.17
N GLU A 58 26.34 -4.70 -5.23
CA GLU A 58 27.73 -4.25 -5.45
C GLU A 58 28.44 -5.05 -6.55
N LYS A 59 27.99 -6.28 -6.82
CA LYS A 59 28.52 -7.13 -7.89
C LYS A 59 27.87 -6.90 -9.26
N GLY A 60 26.93 -5.96 -9.36
CA GLY A 60 26.18 -5.68 -10.58
C GLY A 60 25.07 -6.70 -10.88
N GLU A 61 24.70 -7.53 -9.92
CA GLU A 61 23.63 -8.50 -10.04
C GLU A 61 22.31 -7.93 -9.58
N ILE A 62 21.19 -8.35 -10.21
CA ILE A 62 19.83 -7.93 -9.81
C ILE A 62 19.60 -8.31 -8.33
N LYS A 63 19.07 -7.37 -7.54
CA LYS A 63 18.75 -7.60 -6.14
C LYS A 63 17.65 -8.64 -5.98
N LEU A 64 17.94 -9.65 -5.16
CA LEU A 64 17.03 -10.74 -4.81
C LEU A 64 16.55 -10.59 -3.36
N ASP A 65 15.45 -11.26 -3.06
CA ASP A 65 14.81 -11.32 -1.74
C ASP A 65 15.57 -12.24 -0.76
N LYS A 66 16.85 -12.03 -0.64
CA LYS A 66 17.79 -12.93 0.07
C LYS A 66 17.58 -13.02 1.58
N GLU A 67 16.93 -12.01 2.18
CA GLU A 67 16.64 -11.98 3.62
C GLU A 67 15.29 -12.62 3.97
N ASN A 68 14.58 -13.17 2.97
CA ASN A 68 13.30 -13.83 3.24
C ASN A 68 13.49 -15.00 4.20
N PRO A 69 12.66 -15.10 5.26
CA PRO A 69 12.72 -16.24 6.19
C PRO A 69 12.40 -17.57 5.52
N ASP A 70 11.60 -17.58 4.45
CA ASP A 70 11.36 -18.74 3.60
C ASP A 70 12.46 -18.85 2.53
N GLU A 71 13.33 -19.84 2.68
CA GLU A 71 14.45 -20.06 1.76
C GLU A 71 14.00 -20.27 0.31
N SER A 72 12.83 -20.86 0.09
CA SER A 72 12.31 -21.10 -1.24
C SER A 72 11.97 -19.82 -2.01
N LEU A 73 11.81 -18.68 -1.32
CA LEU A 73 11.47 -17.37 -1.88
C LEU A 73 12.71 -16.47 -2.10
N ARG A 74 13.89 -16.86 -1.66
CA ARG A 74 15.09 -16.01 -1.69
C ARG A 74 15.64 -15.74 -3.08
N GLN A 75 15.21 -16.50 -4.08
CA GLN A 75 15.65 -16.33 -5.48
C GLN A 75 14.77 -15.39 -6.29
N ARG A 76 13.64 -14.94 -5.75
CA ARG A 76 12.79 -13.98 -6.44
C ARG A 76 13.38 -12.58 -6.39
N THR A 77 13.12 -11.80 -7.44
CA THR A 77 13.63 -10.43 -7.54
C THR A 77 12.87 -9.48 -6.62
N ILE A 78 13.55 -8.45 -6.12
CA ILE A 78 12.91 -7.33 -5.40
C ILE A 78 12.06 -6.50 -6.36
N GLN A 79 12.52 -6.32 -7.59
CA GLN A 79 11.72 -5.68 -8.64
C GLN A 79 10.43 -6.48 -8.87
N ASN A 80 9.28 -5.81 -8.88
CA ASN A 80 7.94 -6.39 -8.99
C ASN A 80 7.48 -7.26 -7.80
N LEU A 81 8.20 -7.22 -6.68
CA LEU A 81 7.81 -7.94 -5.47
C LEU A 81 6.55 -7.30 -4.86
N ILE A 82 5.54 -8.14 -4.59
CA ILE A 82 4.36 -7.72 -3.83
C ILE A 82 4.78 -7.62 -2.36
N ILE A 83 4.71 -6.42 -1.80
CA ILE A 83 5.11 -6.15 -0.41
C ILE A 83 3.94 -5.75 0.48
N ILE A 84 2.85 -5.21 -0.08
CA ILE A 84 1.64 -4.87 0.66
C ILE A 84 0.54 -5.86 0.28
N GLN A 85 -0.09 -6.46 1.29
CA GLN A 85 -1.17 -7.43 1.11
C GLN A 85 -2.31 -7.19 2.11
N GLN A 86 -3.51 -7.65 1.74
CA GLN A 86 -4.71 -7.67 2.60
C GLN A 86 -5.15 -6.30 3.14
N LEU A 87 -4.71 -5.21 2.54
CA LEU A 87 -5.10 -3.87 2.96
C LEU A 87 -6.57 -3.62 2.60
N LYS A 88 -7.37 -3.14 3.56
CA LYS A 88 -8.80 -2.90 3.42
C LYS A 88 -9.15 -1.45 3.67
N PHE A 89 -10.03 -0.86 2.83
CA PHE A 89 -10.57 0.46 3.10
C PHE A 89 -11.53 0.40 4.31
N THR A 90 -11.33 1.28 5.29
CA THR A 90 -12.11 1.31 6.53
C THR A 90 -12.88 2.61 6.72
N GLY A 91 -12.91 3.49 5.72
CA GLY A 91 -13.57 4.80 5.77
C GLY A 91 -12.63 5.92 6.18
N ASP A 92 -13.07 7.17 6.05
CA ASP A 92 -12.33 8.37 6.49
C ASP A 92 -10.88 8.45 5.94
N ASN A 93 -10.71 8.13 4.67
CA ASN A 93 -9.39 8.11 4.00
C ASN A 93 -8.38 7.16 4.69
N GLN A 94 -8.87 6.09 5.29
CA GLN A 94 -8.04 5.11 6.01
C GLN A 94 -8.19 3.71 5.40
N TRP A 95 -7.08 2.97 5.43
CA TRP A 95 -6.98 1.56 5.06
C TRP A 95 -6.27 0.84 6.20
N SER A 96 -6.76 -0.34 6.55
CA SER A 96 -6.27 -1.09 7.71
C SER A 96 -6.22 -2.59 7.44
N ASN A 97 -5.76 -3.35 8.42
CA ASN A 97 -5.71 -4.82 8.41
C ASN A 97 -4.79 -5.40 7.34
N GLY A 98 -3.90 -4.59 6.80
CA GLY A 98 -2.90 -5.03 5.84
C GLY A 98 -1.62 -5.52 6.50
N THR A 99 -0.72 -6.00 5.65
CA THR A 99 0.66 -6.32 6.00
C THR A 99 1.61 -5.62 5.04
N ILE A 100 2.81 -5.34 5.50
CA ILE A 100 3.90 -4.86 4.66
C ILE A 100 5.17 -5.67 4.94
N TYR A 101 5.78 -6.18 3.88
CA TYR A 101 7.04 -6.93 3.92
C TYR A 101 8.22 -5.99 3.64
N ASP A 102 9.22 -6.02 4.53
CA ASP A 102 10.47 -5.30 4.33
C ASP A 102 11.57 -6.29 3.87
N ALA A 103 11.89 -6.27 2.59
CA ALA A 103 12.88 -7.16 1.99
C ALA A 103 14.31 -6.91 2.50
N ARG A 104 14.60 -5.75 3.12
CA ARG A 104 15.91 -5.46 3.70
C ARG A 104 16.16 -6.24 4.99
N SER A 105 15.11 -6.50 5.74
CA SER A 105 15.18 -7.22 7.02
C SER A 105 14.55 -8.61 6.99
N GLY A 106 13.74 -8.92 5.97
CA GLY A 106 12.94 -10.14 5.90
C GLY A 106 11.75 -10.15 6.85
N LYS A 107 11.39 -9.02 7.43
CA LYS A 107 10.29 -8.90 8.41
C LYS A 107 9.01 -8.44 7.75
N THR A 108 7.89 -8.96 8.24
CA THR A 108 6.54 -8.53 7.88
C THR A 108 5.89 -7.81 9.05
N TYR A 109 5.33 -6.64 8.78
CA TYR A 109 4.65 -5.80 9.76
C TYR A 109 3.16 -5.74 9.44
N SER A 110 2.34 -5.54 10.47
CA SER A 110 0.96 -5.09 10.28
C SER A 110 0.96 -3.66 9.75
N LEU A 111 -0.01 -3.32 8.89
CA LEU A 111 -0.03 -2.06 8.17
C LEU A 111 -1.38 -1.36 8.26
N ASN A 112 -1.33 -0.09 8.63
CA ASN A 112 -2.42 0.86 8.44
C ASN A 112 -1.92 2.00 7.53
N ALA A 113 -2.82 2.53 6.71
CA ALA A 113 -2.54 3.65 5.82
C ALA A 113 -3.58 4.75 6.00
N LYS A 114 -3.15 5.99 5.87
CA LYS A 114 -4.02 7.17 5.89
C LYS A 114 -3.62 8.13 4.78
N LEU A 115 -4.58 8.48 3.94
CA LEU A 115 -4.39 9.47 2.89
C LEU A 115 -4.71 10.86 3.42
N GLU A 116 -3.80 11.81 3.22
CA GLU A 116 -3.98 13.21 3.52
C GLU A 116 -3.90 14.03 2.23
N GLY A 117 -5.01 14.65 1.84
CA GLY A 117 -5.12 15.24 0.51
C GLY A 117 -5.07 14.16 -0.57
N LYS A 118 -4.49 14.46 -1.74
CA LYS A 118 -4.37 13.52 -2.87
C LYS A 118 -3.00 12.87 -2.96
N ASP A 119 -1.97 13.53 -2.45
CA ASP A 119 -0.58 13.23 -2.80
C ASP A 119 0.29 12.82 -1.61
N THR A 120 -0.28 12.73 -0.41
CA THR A 120 0.44 12.32 0.80
C THR A 120 -0.24 11.10 1.43
N LEU A 121 0.55 10.03 1.62
CA LEU A 121 0.10 8.78 2.22
C LEU A 121 0.97 8.49 3.45
N PHE A 122 0.34 8.39 4.62
CA PHE A 122 0.99 7.95 5.85
C PHE A 122 0.83 6.44 5.98
N MET A 123 1.95 5.75 6.09
CA MET A 123 2.04 4.30 6.23
C MET A 123 2.56 3.97 7.62
N ARG A 124 1.73 3.31 8.43
CA ARG A 124 2.11 2.89 9.78
C ARG A 124 2.29 1.39 9.86
N GLY A 125 3.54 0.97 10.00
CA GLY A 125 3.92 -0.42 10.27
C GLY A 125 4.06 -0.66 11.77
N TYR A 126 3.59 -1.80 12.27
CA TYR A 126 3.68 -2.19 13.68
C TYR A 126 3.72 -3.72 13.83
N LEU A 127 4.19 -4.18 15.00
CA LEU A 127 4.25 -5.59 15.35
C LEU A 127 3.27 -5.91 16.49
N GLY A 128 2.42 -6.93 16.29
CA GLY A 128 1.49 -7.45 17.29
C GLY A 128 0.48 -6.39 17.76
N PHE A 129 0.17 -6.41 19.06
CA PHE A 129 -0.70 -5.42 19.72
C PHE A 129 0.04 -4.15 20.15
N SER A 130 1.26 -3.98 19.66
CA SER A 130 2.13 -2.92 20.10
C SER A 130 1.61 -1.56 19.67
N LEU A 131 1.56 -0.63 20.63
CA LEU A 131 1.50 0.81 20.35
C LEU A 131 2.81 1.30 19.72
N ILE A 132 3.85 0.46 19.69
CA ILE A 132 5.14 0.73 19.09
C ILE A 132 5.05 0.42 17.61
N GLY A 133 4.98 1.45 16.82
CA GLY A 133 5.00 1.38 15.37
C GLY A 133 5.80 2.52 14.80
N LYS A 134 6.06 2.45 13.51
CA LYS A 134 6.71 3.52 12.76
C LYS A 134 5.78 4.02 11.68
N THR A 135 5.56 5.32 11.65
CA THR A 135 4.83 5.99 10.57
C THR A 135 5.85 6.60 9.61
N THR A 136 5.69 6.29 8.33
CA THR A 136 6.46 6.88 7.23
C THR A 136 5.52 7.66 6.32
N ARG A 137 6.06 8.68 5.67
CA ARG A 137 5.32 9.55 4.76
C ARG A 137 5.74 9.26 3.33
N TRP A 138 4.77 8.85 2.53
CA TRP A 138 4.96 8.58 1.10
C TRP A 138 4.34 9.68 0.27
N SER A 139 4.94 9.98 -0.86
CA SER A 139 4.44 11.00 -1.79
C SER A 139 4.03 10.37 -3.13
N ARG A 140 2.93 10.87 -3.70
CA ARG A 140 2.45 10.38 -5.00
C ARG A 140 3.44 10.74 -6.11
N VAL A 141 3.70 9.78 -6.98
CA VAL A 141 4.47 9.99 -8.20
C VAL A 141 3.49 10.36 -9.32
N ASN A 142 3.73 11.50 -9.98
CA ASN A 142 2.94 12.03 -11.09
C ASN A 142 3.58 11.67 -12.43
#